data_aff58b3e14261d32b20a015d59d47f3a
#
_entry.id   aff58b3e14261d32b20a015d59d47f3a
#
_cell.length_a   1.000
_cell.length_b   1.000
_cell.length_c   1.000
_cell.angle_alpha   90.00
_cell.angle_beta   90.00
_cell.angle_gamma   90.00
#
_symmetry.space_group_name_H-M   'P 1'
#
loop_
_entity.id
_entity.type
_entity.pdbx_description
1 polymer ?
#
loop_
_entity_poly.entity_id
_entity_poly.type
_entity_poly.pdbx_seq_one_letter_code
_entity_poly.pdbx_strand_id
1 'polypeptide(L)'
;MSGLDYERAVLSAGPIGLMQAVLDNVIPYTHDRKQFGQSIGEFQLIQGKVADMYTVLQAGRAFCYTVGKNLDKLGPQHVRQVRKDCASVILWCAEKATWMAGEGIQIFGGNGYINEYPLGRLWRDAKLYEIGAGTSEIRRMLIGRELFAETM
;
A
#
# COMPACT_ATOMS: atom_id res chain seq x y z
N MET A 1 5.81 5.19 -23.84
CA MET A 1 6.19 5.53 -22.44
C MET A 1 5.08 6.23 -21.63
N SER A 2 4.21 7.03 -22.26
CA SER A 2 3.07 7.67 -21.57
C SER A 2 2.06 6.66 -20.98
N GLY A 3 1.81 5.54 -21.65
CA GLY A 3 0.93 4.47 -21.12
C GLY A 3 1.38 3.88 -19.80
N LEU A 4 2.69 3.66 -19.62
CA LEU A 4 3.24 3.13 -18.37
C LEU A 4 3.11 4.12 -17.19
N ASP A 5 3.18 5.42 -17.45
CA ASP A 5 3.01 6.42 -16.41
C ASP A 5 1.54 6.46 -15.91
N TYR A 6 0.59 6.36 -16.85
CA TYR A 6 -0.83 6.24 -16.51
C TYR A 6 -1.14 4.93 -15.77
N GLU A 7 -0.58 3.82 -16.25
CA GLU A 7 -0.70 2.50 -15.61
C GLU A 7 -0.24 2.53 -14.15
N ARG A 8 0.87 3.19 -13.84
CA ARG A 8 1.38 3.33 -12.47
C ARG A 8 0.38 3.99 -11.53
N ALA A 9 -0.29 5.04 -11.98
CA ALA A 9 -1.32 5.68 -11.17
C ALA A 9 -2.53 4.77 -10.94
N VAL A 10 -3.02 4.11 -11.99
CA VAL A 10 -4.17 3.18 -11.90
C VAL A 10 -3.85 1.98 -11.01
N LEU A 11 -2.65 1.40 -11.17
CA LEU A 11 -2.20 0.27 -10.34
C LEU A 11 -2.12 0.58 -8.85
N SER A 12 -1.98 1.85 -8.46
CA SER A 12 -1.90 2.23 -7.03
C SER A 12 -3.18 1.88 -6.24
N ALA A 13 -4.31 1.71 -6.91
CA ALA A 13 -5.56 1.28 -6.30
C ALA A 13 -5.50 -0.17 -5.77
N GLY A 14 -4.72 -1.04 -6.43
CA GLY A 14 -4.54 -2.44 -6.00
C GLY A 14 -3.96 -2.58 -4.60
N PRO A 15 -2.79 -2.01 -4.31
CA PRO A 15 -2.21 -1.99 -2.96
C PRO A 15 -3.15 -1.39 -1.90
N ILE A 16 -3.94 -0.37 -2.24
CA ILE A 16 -4.94 0.21 -1.33
C ILE A 16 -6.03 -0.81 -1.01
N GLY A 17 -6.50 -1.55 -2.01
CA GLY A 17 -7.45 -2.65 -1.81
C GLY A 17 -6.88 -3.77 -0.93
N LEU A 18 -5.60 -4.12 -1.11
CA LEU A 18 -4.89 -5.09 -0.26
C LEU A 18 -4.79 -4.59 1.19
N MET A 19 -4.42 -3.32 1.40
CA MET A 19 -4.37 -2.73 2.73
C MET A 19 -5.75 -2.74 3.42
N GLN A 20 -6.81 -2.47 2.69
CA GLN A 20 -8.18 -2.59 3.21
C GLN A 20 -8.50 -4.03 3.59
N ALA A 21 -8.21 -5.00 2.71
CA ALA A 21 -8.45 -6.42 2.98
C ALA A 21 -7.67 -6.91 4.21
N VAL A 22 -6.46 -6.40 4.45
CA VAL A 22 -5.71 -6.72 5.67
C VAL A 22 -6.46 -6.23 6.91
N LEU A 23 -6.94 -4.98 6.94
CA LEU A 23 -7.72 -4.46 8.07
C LEU A 23 -9.02 -5.21 8.29
N ASP A 24 -9.73 -5.56 7.20
CA ASP A 24 -10.99 -6.31 7.26
C ASP A 24 -10.82 -7.69 7.90
N ASN A 25 -9.62 -8.27 7.83
CA ASN A 25 -9.28 -9.51 8.50
C ASN A 25 -8.75 -9.28 9.92
N VAL A 26 -7.88 -8.29 10.10
CA VAL A 26 -7.19 -8.03 11.38
C VAL A 26 -8.16 -7.56 12.47
N ILE A 27 -9.03 -6.62 12.15
CA ILE A 27 -9.91 -6.02 13.17
C ILE A 27 -10.82 -7.06 13.83
N PRO A 28 -11.59 -7.89 13.10
CA PRO A 28 -12.40 -8.94 13.72
C PRO A 28 -11.54 -9.93 14.52
N TYR A 29 -10.41 -10.34 13.96
CA TYR A 29 -9.52 -11.29 14.63
C TYR A 29 -9.02 -10.76 15.98
N THR A 30 -8.73 -9.46 16.10
CA THR A 30 -8.29 -8.86 17.37
C THR A 30 -9.36 -8.88 18.46
N HIS A 31 -10.64 -8.94 18.10
CA HIS A 31 -11.77 -9.12 19.05
C HIS A 31 -11.95 -10.60 19.43
N ASP A 32 -11.83 -11.49 18.46
CA ASP A 32 -12.14 -12.93 18.67
C ASP A 32 -11.00 -13.66 19.38
N ARG A 33 -9.76 -13.33 19.05
CA ARG A 33 -8.59 -13.99 19.65
C ARG A 33 -8.33 -13.50 21.05
N LYS A 34 -8.29 -14.44 22.00
CA LYS A 34 -8.02 -14.15 23.42
C LYS A 34 -6.70 -14.75 23.86
N GLN A 35 -5.92 -13.97 24.59
CA GLN A 35 -4.70 -14.41 25.29
C GLN A 35 -4.56 -13.61 26.60
N PHE A 36 -3.94 -14.21 27.60
CA PHE A 36 -3.76 -13.60 28.92
C PHE A 36 -5.07 -13.08 29.56
N GLY A 37 -6.17 -13.80 29.29
CA GLY A 37 -7.49 -13.51 29.89
C GLY A 37 -8.32 -12.45 29.21
N GLN A 38 -7.86 -11.85 28.09
CA GLN A 38 -8.59 -10.78 27.37
C GLN A 38 -8.41 -10.87 25.86
N SER A 39 -9.20 -10.12 25.11
CA SER A 39 -9.07 -9.99 23.65
C SER A 39 -7.72 -9.35 23.31
N ILE A 40 -7.04 -9.82 22.25
CA ILE A 40 -5.71 -9.26 21.91
C ILE A 40 -5.79 -7.79 21.49
N GLY A 41 -6.93 -7.32 20.99
CA GLY A 41 -7.17 -5.91 20.67
C GLY A 41 -7.15 -4.95 21.86
N GLU A 42 -7.20 -5.45 23.10
CA GLU A 42 -7.09 -4.67 24.32
C GLU A 42 -5.63 -4.35 24.70
N PHE A 43 -4.66 -5.01 24.09
CA PHE A 43 -3.25 -4.72 24.33
C PHE A 43 -2.77 -3.51 23.54
N GLN A 44 -2.09 -2.58 24.21
CA GLN A 44 -1.61 -1.32 23.60
C GLN A 44 -0.68 -1.56 22.41
N LEU A 45 0.15 -2.61 22.42
CA LEU A 45 1.03 -2.94 21.30
C LEU A 45 0.25 -3.38 20.05
N ILE A 46 -0.90 -4.03 20.21
CA ILE A 46 -1.79 -4.35 19.10
C ILE A 46 -2.55 -3.12 18.63
N GLN A 47 -3.05 -2.32 19.57
CA GLN A 47 -3.73 -1.04 19.25
C GLN A 47 -2.81 -0.10 18.44
N GLY A 48 -1.53 -0.01 18.82
CA GLY A 48 -0.53 0.76 18.09
C GLY A 48 -0.39 0.28 16.64
N LYS A 49 -0.25 -1.03 16.41
CA LYS A 49 -0.18 -1.61 15.06
C LYS A 49 -1.42 -1.30 14.23
N VAL A 50 -2.61 -1.48 14.78
CA VAL A 50 -3.88 -1.20 14.08
C VAL A 50 -4.01 0.30 13.76
N ALA A 51 -3.61 1.18 14.66
CA ALA A 51 -3.59 2.63 14.43
C ALA A 51 -2.66 3.02 13.28
N ASP A 52 -1.45 2.46 13.24
CA ASP A 52 -0.50 2.69 12.14
C ASP A 52 -1.04 2.17 10.81
N MET A 53 -1.62 0.97 10.79
CA MET A 53 -2.25 0.37 9.61
C MET A 53 -3.37 1.27 9.06
N TYR A 54 -4.26 1.74 9.93
CA TYR A 54 -5.35 2.64 9.55
C TYR A 54 -4.81 3.95 8.97
N THR A 55 -3.84 4.57 9.65
CA THR A 55 -3.22 5.84 9.23
C THR A 55 -2.57 5.70 7.85
N VAL A 56 -1.82 4.64 7.63
CA VAL A 56 -1.18 4.34 6.35
C VAL A 56 -2.21 4.15 5.24
N LEU A 57 -3.30 3.41 5.48
CA LEU A 57 -4.37 3.24 4.50
C LEU A 57 -5.01 4.58 4.11
N GLN A 58 -5.33 5.45 5.09
CA GLN A 58 -5.93 6.75 4.79
C GLN A 58 -4.98 7.68 4.02
N ALA A 59 -3.70 7.69 4.37
CA ALA A 59 -2.69 8.44 3.62
C ALA A 59 -2.57 7.95 2.17
N GLY A 60 -2.57 6.63 1.95
CA GLY A 60 -2.56 6.03 0.62
C GLY A 60 -3.77 6.42 -0.22
N ARG A 61 -4.96 6.37 0.37
CA ARG A 61 -6.20 6.81 -0.29
C ARG A 61 -6.13 8.28 -0.72
N ALA A 62 -5.74 9.16 0.21
CA ALA A 62 -5.61 10.59 -0.07
C ALA A 62 -4.63 10.85 -1.22
N PHE A 63 -3.48 10.18 -1.21
CA PHE A 63 -2.47 10.31 -2.25
C PHE A 63 -2.98 9.80 -3.60
N CYS A 64 -3.58 8.62 -3.65
CA CYS A 64 -4.12 8.02 -4.87
C CYS A 64 -5.20 8.93 -5.50
N TYR A 65 -6.17 9.40 -4.71
CA TYR A 65 -7.22 10.29 -5.20
C TYR A 65 -6.67 11.64 -5.66
N THR A 66 -5.64 12.16 -5.00
CA THR A 66 -5.01 13.42 -5.41
C THR A 66 -4.35 13.27 -6.79
N VAL A 67 -3.58 12.21 -7.00
CA VAL A 67 -2.94 11.93 -8.28
C VAL A 67 -3.99 11.66 -9.36
N GLY A 68 -5.04 10.89 -9.07
CA GLY A 68 -6.14 10.62 -9.99
C GLY A 68 -6.84 11.91 -10.44
N LYS A 69 -7.19 12.80 -9.50
CA LYS A 69 -7.80 14.10 -9.83
C LYS A 69 -6.89 14.99 -10.71
N ASN A 70 -5.58 14.94 -10.48
CA ASN A 70 -4.64 15.69 -11.31
C ASN A 70 -4.56 15.11 -12.73
N LEU A 71 -4.59 13.79 -12.87
CA LEU A 71 -4.64 13.13 -14.18
C LEU A 71 -5.93 13.48 -14.96
N ASP A 72 -7.08 13.45 -14.28
CA ASP A 72 -8.36 13.81 -14.89
C ASP A 72 -8.37 15.25 -15.42
N LYS A 73 -7.77 16.19 -14.68
CA LYS A 73 -7.68 17.60 -15.09
C LYS A 73 -6.76 17.81 -16.30
N LEU A 74 -5.65 17.08 -16.35
CA LEU A 74 -4.63 17.24 -17.40
C LEU A 74 -4.97 16.47 -18.67
N GLY A 75 -5.69 15.37 -18.54
CA GLY A 75 -5.95 14.44 -19.62
C GLY A 75 -4.73 13.56 -20.00
N PRO A 76 -4.96 12.46 -20.72
CA PRO A 76 -3.93 11.44 -20.96
C PRO A 76 -2.73 11.92 -21.78
N GLN A 77 -2.89 12.96 -22.61
CA GLN A 77 -1.82 13.53 -23.42
C GLN A 77 -0.77 14.29 -22.59
N HIS A 78 -1.12 14.73 -21.37
CA HIS A 78 -0.24 15.51 -20.48
C HIS A 78 0.30 14.71 -19.29
N VAL A 79 0.11 13.41 -19.26
CA VAL A 79 0.54 12.53 -18.14
C VAL A 79 2.04 12.66 -17.79
N ARG A 80 2.87 13.09 -18.76
CA ARG A 80 4.31 13.33 -18.49
C ARG A 80 4.56 14.42 -17.46
N GLN A 81 3.65 15.41 -17.33
CA GLN A 81 3.78 16.50 -16.35
C GLN A 81 3.62 16.02 -14.91
N VAL A 82 2.89 14.92 -14.69
CA VAL A 82 2.66 14.30 -13.38
C VAL A 82 3.34 12.93 -13.25
N ARG A 83 4.33 12.68 -14.09
CA ARG A 83 5.02 11.38 -14.17
C ARG A 83 5.65 10.96 -12.85
N LYS A 84 6.31 11.89 -12.16
CA LYS A 84 6.90 11.63 -10.83
C LYS A 84 5.82 11.30 -9.80
N ASP A 85 4.65 11.97 -9.86
CA ASP A 85 3.55 11.73 -8.94
C ASP A 85 2.92 10.36 -9.16
N CYS A 86 2.75 9.95 -10.43
CA CYS A 86 2.30 8.61 -10.80
C CYS A 86 3.26 7.52 -10.29
N ALA A 87 4.56 7.75 -10.41
CA ALA A 87 5.56 6.82 -9.88
C ALA A 87 5.61 6.82 -8.36
N SER A 88 5.43 7.98 -7.73
CA SER A 88 5.47 8.14 -6.27
C SER A 88 4.30 7.45 -5.58
N VAL A 89 3.08 7.59 -6.11
CA VAL A 89 1.89 7.00 -5.49
C VAL A 89 1.97 5.47 -5.49
N ILE A 90 2.35 4.82 -6.60
CA ILE A 90 2.50 3.37 -6.62
C ILE A 90 3.70 2.89 -5.80
N LEU A 91 4.81 3.62 -5.79
CA LEU A 91 5.96 3.31 -4.94
C LEU A 91 5.54 3.24 -3.48
N TRP A 92 4.89 4.29 -3.00
CA TRP A 92 4.48 4.40 -1.61
C TRP A 92 3.42 3.35 -1.24
N CYS A 93 2.37 3.22 -2.04
CA CYS A 93 1.27 2.29 -1.78
C CYS A 93 1.74 0.82 -1.79
N ALA A 94 2.62 0.44 -2.72
CA ALA A 94 3.13 -0.93 -2.82
C ALA A 94 3.95 -1.32 -1.59
N GLU A 95 4.92 -0.50 -1.19
CA GLU A 95 5.76 -0.77 -0.01
C GLU A 95 4.93 -0.80 1.27
N LYS A 96 3.95 0.12 1.40
CA LYS A 96 3.07 0.16 2.57
C LYS A 96 2.10 -1.02 2.63
N ALA A 97 1.62 -1.51 1.49
CA ALA A 97 0.79 -2.71 1.45
C ALA A 97 1.57 -3.96 1.89
N THR A 98 2.80 -4.13 1.43
CA THR A 98 3.67 -5.24 1.86
C THR A 98 3.96 -5.17 3.37
N TRP A 99 4.33 -3.98 3.87
CA TRP A 99 4.54 -3.76 5.30
C TRP A 99 3.28 -4.10 6.10
N MET A 100 2.13 -3.56 5.71
CA MET A 100 0.87 -3.73 6.41
C MET A 100 0.40 -5.19 6.43
N ALA A 101 0.57 -5.92 5.33
CA ALA A 101 0.25 -7.34 5.27
C ALA A 101 1.18 -8.18 6.17
N GLY A 102 2.47 -7.81 6.27
CA GLY A 102 3.41 -8.39 7.22
C GLY A 102 3.01 -8.17 8.68
N GLU A 103 2.56 -6.95 9.02
CA GLU A 103 2.00 -6.64 10.34
C GLU A 103 0.73 -7.45 10.62
N GLY A 104 -0.11 -7.65 9.61
CA GLY A 104 -1.29 -8.51 9.69
C GLY A 104 -0.91 -9.97 10.03
N ILE A 105 0.08 -10.53 9.34
CA ILE A 105 0.63 -11.86 9.66
C ILE A 105 1.10 -11.91 11.12
N GLN A 106 1.82 -10.87 11.55
CA GLN A 106 2.36 -10.80 12.90
C GLN A 106 1.25 -10.76 13.97
N ILE A 107 0.17 -10.01 13.74
CA ILE A 107 -0.99 -9.94 14.65
C ILE A 107 -1.69 -11.31 14.75
N PHE A 108 -1.79 -12.03 13.62
CA PHE A 108 -2.37 -13.37 13.61
C PHE A 108 -1.48 -14.44 14.27
N GLY A 109 -0.18 -14.15 14.42
CA GLY A 109 0.78 -15.11 14.99
C GLY A 109 0.85 -16.39 14.15
N GLY A 110 0.79 -17.57 14.79
CA GLY A 110 0.82 -18.85 14.07
C GLY A 110 -0.28 -19.00 13.01
N ASN A 111 -1.45 -18.44 13.24
CA ASN A 111 -2.55 -18.43 12.27
C ASN A 111 -2.22 -17.59 11.01
N GLY A 112 -1.39 -16.55 11.13
CA GLY A 112 -0.95 -15.75 9.99
C GLY A 112 0.05 -16.48 9.09
N TYR A 113 0.72 -17.52 9.61
CA TYR A 113 1.69 -18.31 8.86
C TYR A 113 1.05 -19.39 7.97
N ILE A 114 -0.09 -19.95 8.40
CA ILE A 114 -0.76 -21.05 7.69
C ILE A 114 -1.64 -20.53 6.54
N ASN A 115 -1.92 -21.41 5.56
CA ASN A 115 -2.63 -21.01 4.34
C ASN A 115 -4.17 -20.92 4.50
N GLU A 116 -4.72 -21.37 5.61
CA GLU A 116 -6.13 -21.31 5.95
C GLU A 116 -6.60 -19.86 6.18
N TYR A 117 -5.68 -18.96 6.54
CA TYR A 117 -5.93 -17.53 6.67
C TYR A 117 -5.33 -16.74 5.50
N PRO A 118 -5.95 -15.65 5.05
CA PRO A 118 -5.58 -15.00 3.81
C PRO A 118 -4.31 -14.13 3.88
N LEU A 119 -3.78 -13.84 5.09
CA LEU A 119 -2.72 -12.84 5.29
C LEU A 119 -1.43 -13.16 4.52
N GLY A 120 -1.02 -14.42 4.51
CA GLY A 120 0.16 -14.87 3.75
C GLY A 120 -0.01 -14.69 2.23
N ARG A 121 -1.22 -14.89 1.70
CA ARG A 121 -1.54 -14.60 0.31
C ARG A 121 -1.52 -13.10 0.04
N LEU A 122 -2.20 -12.29 0.86
CA LEU A 122 -2.21 -10.83 0.74
C LEU A 122 -0.79 -10.25 0.76
N TRP A 123 0.10 -10.79 1.56
CA TRP A 123 1.50 -10.38 1.61
C TRP A 123 2.24 -10.67 0.29
N ARG A 124 2.08 -11.87 -0.28
CA ARG A 124 2.70 -12.22 -1.57
C ARG A 124 2.15 -11.38 -2.71
N ASP A 125 0.82 -11.16 -2.71
CA ASP A 125 0.16 -10.33 -3.72
C ASP A 125 0.61 -8.86 -3.61
N ALA A 126 0.76 -8.33 -2.39
CA ALA A 126 1.29 -6.99 -2.15
C ALA A 126 2.73 -6.85 -2.67
N LYS A 127 3.57 -7.87 -2.46
CA LYS A 127 4.97 -7.86 -2.91
C LYS A 127 5.10 -7.76 -4.43
N LEU A 128 4.14 -8.30 -5.18
CA LEU A 128 4.14 -8.18 -6.64
C LEU A 128 4.09 -6.71 -7.10
N TYR A 129 3.39 -5.84 -6.38
CA TYR A 129 3.29 -4.42 -6.71
C TYR A 129 4.60 -3.63 -6.51
N GLU A 130 5.55 -4.14 -5.73
CA GLU A 130 6.89 -3.57 -5.64
C GLU A 130 7.78 -3.92 -6.85
N ILE A 131 7.40 -4.94 -7.61
CA ILE A 131 8.16 -5.50 -8.73
C ILE A 131 7.53 -5.13 -10.07
N GLY A 132 6.21 -5.27 -10.21
CA GLY A 132 5.46 -5.05 -11.44
C GLY A 132 5.38 -3.58 -11.87
N ALA A 133 5.25 -3.32 -13.17
CA ALA A 133 5.21 -1.97 -13.77
C ALA A 133 6.43 -1.08 -13.44
N GLY A 134 7.58 -1.72 -13.25
CA GLY A 134 8.83 -1.15 -12.79
C GLY A 134 9.03 -1.32 -11.29
N THR A 135 10.20 -1.81 -10.91
CA THR A 135 10.51 -2.07 -9.49
C THR A 135 10.54 -0.80 -8.66
N SER A 136 10.46 -0.95 -7.34
CA SER A 136 10.58 0.17 -6.39
C SER A 136 11.84 1.02 -6.65
N GLU A 137 12.96 0.39 -7.02
CA GLU A 137 14.23 1.05 -7.35
C GLU A 137 14.12 1.88 -8.63
N ILE A 138 13.49 1.33 -9.67
CA ILE A 138 13.27 2.03 -10.95
C ILE A 138 12.35 3.25 -10.74
N ARG A 139 11.32 3.12 -9.89
CA ARG A 139 10.44 4.24 -9.54
C ARG A 139 11.20 5.35 -8.82
N ARG A 140 12.06 4.99 -7.84
CA ARG A 140 12.93 5.95 -7.13
C ARG A 140 13.88 6.68 -8.06
N MET A 141 14.55 5.92 -8.96
CA MET A 141 15.42 6.50 -9.98
C MET A 141 14.66 7.50 -10.87
N LEU A 142 13.46 7.14 -11.33
CA LEU A 142 12.64 7.99 -12.16
C LEU A 142 12.25 9.28 -11.44
N ILE A 143 11.74 9.17 -10.21
CA ILE A 143 11.32 10.31 -9.40
C ILE A 143 12.49 11.27 -9.18
N GLY A 144 13.63 10.73 -8.75
CA GLY A 144 14.84 11.52 -8.50
C GLY A 144 15.34 12.24 -9.76
N ARG A 145 15.34 11.56 -10.90
CA ARG A 145 15.74 12.14 -12.20
C ARG A 145 14.81 13.26 -12.64
N GLU A 146 13.49 13.08 -12.53
CA GLU A 146 12.52 14.11 -12.94
C GLU A 146 12.65 15.34 -12.02
N LEU A 147 12.78 15.16 -10.71
CA LEU A 147 13.01 16.26 -9.77
C LEU A 147 14.31 17.02 -10.05
N PHE A 148 15.39 16.31 -10.36
CA PHE A 148 16.67 16.93 -10.71
C PHE A 148 16.57 17.75 -12.01
N ALA A 149 15.86 17.23 -13.02
CA ALA A 149 15.69 17.94 -14.29
C ALA A 149 14.81 19.20 -14.18
N GLU A 150 13.91 19.27 -13.18
CA GLU A 150 13.06 20.46 -12.94
C GLU A 150 13.82 21.63 -12.29
N THR A 151 15.00 21.37 -11.73
CA THR A 151 15.79 22.35 -10.97
C THR A 151 17.00 22.88 -11.75
N MET A 152 17.24 22.42 -12.99
CA MET A 152 18.27 22.91 -13.91
C MET A 152 17.72 24.03 -14.80
#